data_f351ccd142b13a34b2f17903177ceb4b
#
_entry.id   f351ccd142b13a34b2f17903177ceb4b
#
_cell.length_a   1.000
_cell.length_b   1.000
_cell.length_c   1.000
_cell.angle_alpha   90.00
_cell.angle_beta   90.00
_cell.angle_gamma   90.00
#
_symmetry.space_group_name_H-M   'P 1'
#
loop_
_entity.id
_entity.type
_entity.pdbx_description
1 polymer ?
#
loop_
_entity_poly.entity_id
_entity_poly.type
_entity_poly.pdbx_seq_one_letter_code
_entity_poly.pdbx_strand_id
1 'polypeptide(L)'
;MPSLGKSVLITGCSAGGIGAGLAEAFQKKGYHVFATVRNPAKAPPNLSEAPHVTILILDVLSAESIAAAVDSVTKETGGRLDVLVNNSGQNLVMPALDLNIEDGRKLFDLNFFAPLAVLQAFAPLLVEARGCVVNQSSAAGYLPMPFLSQYYISP
;
A
#
# COMPACT_ATOMS: atom_id res chain seq x y z
N MET A 1 4.68 -27.02 -10.81
CA MET A 1 4.04 -26.36 -9.65
C MET A 1 2.68 -25.83 -10.11
N PRO A 2 1.60 -25.97 -9.35
CA PRO A 2 0.35 -25.32 -9.73
C PRO A 2 0.65 -23.82 -9.85
N SER A 3 0.18 -23.20 -10.94
CA SER A 3 0.29 -21.76 -11.11
C SER A 3 -0.43 -21.10 -9.95
N LEU A 4 0.29 -20.36 -9.11
CA LEU A 4 -0.34 -19.40 -8.21
C LEU A 4 -1.30 -18.58 -9.07
N GLY A 5 -2.55 -18.43 -8.64
CA GLY A 5 -3.50 -17.51 -9.27
C GLY A 5 -2.91 -16.10 -9.33
N LYS A 6 -3.66 -15.15 -9.86
CA LYS A 6 -3.24 -13.74 -9.87
C LYS A 6 -2.86 -13.29 -8.47
N SER A 7 -1.86 -12.43 -8.37
CA SER A 7 -1.33 -11.90 -7.12
C SER A 7 -1.57 -10.39 -6.98
N VAL A 8 -1.75 -9.93 -5.74
CA VAL A 8 -1.88 -8.51 -5.41
C VAL A 8 -1.08 -8.18 -4.16
N LEU A 9 -0.35 -7.06 -4.21
CA LEU A 9 0.24 -6.47 -3.01
C LEU A 9 -0.51 -5.17 -2.66
N ILE A 10 -0.88 -5.03 -1.39
CA ILE A 10 -1.62 -3.87 -0.89
C ILE A 10 -0.86 -3.25 0.27
N THR A 11 -0.52 -1.97 0.16
CA THR A 11 0.15 -1.27 1.25
C THR A 11 -0.86 -0.77 2.29
N GLY A 12 -0.51 -0.91 3.60
CA GLY A 12 -1.31 -0.34 4.68
C GLY A 12 -2.60 -1.11 5.02
N CYS A 13 -2.50 -2.41 5.30
CA CYS A 13 -3.62 -3.30 5.61
C CYS A 13 -3.88 -3.46 7.12
N SER A 14 -3.67 -2.44 7.94
CA SER A 14 -4.01 -2.50 9.37
C SER A 14 -5.51 -2.74 9.57
N ALA A 15 -5.87 -3.45 10.63
CA ALA A 15 -7.25 -3.80 10.96
C ALA A 15 -8.17 -2.57 10.98
N GLY A 16 -9.34 -2.69 10.38
CA GLY A 16 -10.33 -1.61 10.27
C GLY A 16 -10.03 -0.57 9.19
N GLY A 17 -8.91 -0.67 8.46
CA GLY A 17 -8.55 0.24 7.37
C GLY A 17 -9.08 -0.19 6.00
N ILE A 18 -9.05 0.74 5.05
CA ILE A 18 -9.45 0.48 3.64
C ILE A 18 -8.61 -0.65 3.05
N GLY A 19 -7.29 -0.66 3.28
CA GLY A 19 -6.39 -1.70 2.78
C GLY A 19 -6.77 -3.10 3.25
N ALA A 20 -7.25 -3.27 4.49
CA ALA A 20 -7.74 -4.54 5.00
C ALA A 20 -8.99 -5.00 4.24
N GLY A 21 -9.95 -4.11 4.02
CA GLY A 21 -11.16 -4.40 3.24
C GLY A 21 -10.85 -4.76 1.79
N LEU A 22 -9.89 -4.08 1.16
CA LEU A 22 -9.39 -4.43 -0.17
C LEU A 22 -8.75 -5.82 -0.19
N ALA A 23 -7.91 -6.13 0.80
CA ALA A 23 -7.26 -7.44 0.92
C ALA A 23 -8.30 -8.57 1.01
N GLU A 24 -9.34 -8.42 1.81
CA GLU A 24 -10.45 -9.37 1.88
C GLU A 24 -11.18 -9.51 0.54
N ALA A 25 -11.45 -8.40 -0.14
CA ALA A 25 -12.14 -8.41 -1.42
C ALA A 25 -11.33 -9.13 -2.52
N PHE A 26 -10.02 -8.92 -2.57
CA PHE A 26 -9.13 -9.62 -3.50
C PHE A 26 -9.01 -11.11 -3.16
N GLN A 27 -8.88 -11.44 -1.87
CA GLN A 27 -8.82 -12.83 -1.39
C GLN A 27 -10.09 -13.61 -1.79
N LYS A 28 -11.28 -13.03 -1.60
CA LYS A 28 -12.55 -13.62 -2.01
C LYS A 28 -12.67 -13.82 -3.53
N LYS A 29 -11.91 -13.06 -4.32
CA LYS A 29 -11.83 -13.20 -5.78
C LYS A 29 -10.76 -14.22 -6.22
N GLY A 30 -10.11 -14.91 -5.29
CA GLY A 30 -9.12 -15.95 -5.57
C GLY A 30 -7.71 -15.42 -5.88
N TYR A 31 -7.39 -14.19 -5.53
CA TYR A 31 -6.03 -13.69 -5.62
C TYR A 31 -5.17 -14.23 -4.46
N HIS A 32 -3.89 -14.43 -4.73
CA HIS A 32 -2.89 -14.49 -3.67
C HIS A 32 -2.61 -13.06 -3.20
N VAL A 33 -2.90 -12.76 -1.93
CA VAL A 33 -2.84 -11.41 -1.38
C VAL A 33 -1.63 -11.25 -0.47
N PHE A 34 -0.75 -10.31 -0.81
CA PHE A 34 0.29 -9.81 0.08
C PHE A 34 -0.26 -8.57 0.80
N ALA A 35 -0.79 -8.79 1.99
CA ALA A 35 -1.33 -7.72 2.83
C ALA A 35 -0.22 -7.17 3.72
N THR A 36 0.10 -5.87 3.59
CA THR A 36 1.25 -5.31 4.29
C THR A 36 0.86 -4.45 5.47
N VAL A 37 1.63 -4.57 6.54
CA VAL A 37 1.49 -3.78 7.77
C VAL A 37 2.86 -3.35 8.28
N ARG A 38 2.97 -2.18 8.93
CA ARG A 38 4.21 -1.77 9.61
C ARG A 38 4.43 -2.53 10.92
N ASN A 39 3.34 -2.84 11.63
CA ASN A 39 3.36 -3.57 12.88
C ASN A 39 2.50 -4.83 12.74
N PRO A 40 3.09 -6.03 12.86
CA PRO A 40 2.36 -7.30 12.75
C PRO A 40 1.17 -7.43 13.71
N ALA A 41 1.26 -6.82 14.91
CA ALA A 41 0.17 -6.83 15.88
C ALA A 41 -1.10 -6.08 15.40
N LYS A 42 -0.98 -5.29 14.33
CA LYS A 42 -2.11 -4.57 13.70
C LYS A 42 -2.68 -5.31 12.48
N ALA A 43 -2.14 -6.48 12.14
CA ALA A 43 -2.69 -7.29 11.06
C ALA A 43 -4.11 -7.76 11.43
N PRO A 44 -5.06 -7.74 10.50
CA PRO A 44 -6.40 -8.25 10.75
C PRO A 44 -6.36 -9.76 11.03
N PRO A 45 -6.91 -10.25 12.15
CA PRO A 45 -6.87 -11.69 12.47
C PRO A 45 -7.48 -12.56 11.37
N ASN A 46 -8.58 -12.13 10.77
CA ASN A 46 -9.27 -12.83 9.69
C ASN A 46 -8.43 -12.95 8.41
N LEU A 47 -7.51 -12.02 8.15
CA LEU A 47 -6.57 -12.09 7.03
C LEU A 47 -5.36 -12.95 7.36
N SER A 48 -4.88 -12.91 8.61
CA SER A 48 -3.69 -13.67 9.03
C SER A 48 -3.92 -15.19 8.96
N GLU A 49 -5.16 -15.63 9.08
CA GLU A 49 -5.55 -17.05 9.03
C GLU A 49 -6.20 -17.43 7.69
N ALA A 50 -6.40 -16.47 6.78
CA ALA A 50 -7.09 -16.73 5.53
C ALA A 50 -6.19 -17.46 4.52
N PRO A 51 -6.75 -18.40 3.73
CA PRO A 51 -6.00 -19.06 2.67
C PRO A 51 -5.60 -18.05 1.59
N HIS A 52 -4.42 -18.26 1.00
CA HIS A 52 -3.86 -17.40 -0.04
C HIS A 52 -3.62 -15.95 0.39
N VAL A 53 -3.35 -15.71 1.67
CA VAL A 53 -2.94 -14.41 2.22
C VAL A 53 -1.59 -14.56 2.90
N THR A 54 -0.66 -13.70 2.53
CA THR A 54 0.65 -13.55 3.18
C THR A 54 0.70 -12.17 3.83
N ILE A 55 0.88 -12.12 5.14
CA ILE A 55 1.10 -10.85 5.85
C ILE A 55 2.58 -10.51 5.74
N LEU A 56 2.90 -9.34 5.17
CA LEU A 56 4.25 -8.83 5.07
C LEU A 56 4.45 -7.59 5.95
N ILE A 57 5.64 -7.50 6.54
CA ILE A 57 6.07 -6.26 7.20
C ILE A 57 6.58 -5.32 6.12
N LEU A 58 5.97 -4.15 5.99
CA LEU A 58 6.38 -3.12 5.04
C LEU A 58 6.22 -1.73 5.65
N ASP A 59 7.35 -1.06 5.83
CA ASP A 59 7.41 0.39 6.00
C ASP A 59 7.74 1.01 4.64
N VAL A 60 6.76 1.71 4.06
CA VAL A 60 6.90 2.34 2.74
C VAL A 60 7.88 3.51 2.71
N LEU A 61 8.34 3.98 3.88
CA LEU A 61 9.39 5.00 4.02
C LEU A 61 10.79 4.41 4.17
N SER A 62 10.94 3.08 4.26
CA SER A 62 12.25 2.41 4.38
C SER A 62 12.58 1.64 3.11
N ALA A 63 13.69 2.02 2.47
CA ALA A 63 14.20 1.34 1.28
C ALA A 63 14.52 -0.13 1.54
N GLU A 64 15.09 -0.45 2.72
CA GLU A 64 15.39 -1.82 3.12
C GLU A 64 14.11 -2.64 3.29
N SER A 65 13.07 -2.05 3.90
CA SER A 65 11.78 -2.72 4.08
C SER A 65 11.10 -3.00 2.74
N ILE A 66 11.17 -2.05 1.81
CA ILE A 66 10.64 -2.21 0.45
C ILE A 66 11.39 -3.34 -0.27
N ALA A 67 12.72 -3.36 -0.22
CA ALA A 67 13.53 -4.40 -0.84
C ALA A 67 13.21 -5.80 -0.28
N ALA A 68 13.10 -5.94 1.04
CA ALA A 68 12.72 -7.19 1.69
C ALA A 68 11.31 -7.67 1.27
N ALA A 69 10.38 -6.76 1.06
CA ALA A 69 9.04 -7.09 0.55
C ALA A 69 9.09 -7.57 -0.91
N VAL A 70 9.91 -6.93 -1.77
CA VAL A 70 10.14 -7.37 -3.16
C VAL A 70 10.71 -8.78 -3.19
N ASP A 71 11.71 -9.08 -2.36
CA ASP A 71 12.33 -10.41 -2.27
C ASP A 71 11.31 -11.47 -1.84
N SER A 72 10.46 -11.15 -0.86
CA SER A 72 9.42 -12.06 -0.37
C SER A 72 8.40 -12.37 -1.46
N VAL A 73 7.89 -11.35 -2.15
CA VAL A 73 6.94 -11.52 -3.26
C VAL A 73 7.60 -12.30 -4.41
N THR A 74 8.84 -11.96 -4.77
CA THR A 74 9.59 -12.66 -5.82
C THR A 74 9.70 -14.15 -5.53
N LYS A 75 10.04 -14.51 -4.30
CA LYS A 75 10.19 -15.90 -3.86
C LYS A 75 8.88 -16.69 -3.95
N GLU A 76 7.76 -16.08 -3.59
CA GLU A 76 6.46 -16.76 -3.58
C GLU A 76 5.81 -16.82 -4.97
N THR A 77 6.03 -15.80 -5.81
CA THR A 77 5.35 -15.67 -7.13
C THR A 77 6.22 -16.06 -8.32
N GLY A 78 7.50 -16.34 -8.10
CA GLY A 78 8.43 -16.57 -9.21
C GLY A 78 8.76 -15.28 -9.99
N GLY A 79 8.73 -14.12 -9.33
CA GLY A 79 9.10 -12.83 -9.93
C GLY A 79 7.94 -12.11 -10.65
N ARG A 80 6.71 -12.38 -10.28
CA ARG A 80 5.52 -11.77 -10.92
C ARG A 80 4.63 -11.10 -9.88
N LEU A 81 4.03 -9.95 -10.24
CA LEU A 81 2.99 -9.29 -9.45
C LEU A 81 1.93 -8.73 -10.40
N ASP A 82 0.68 -9.20 -10.28
CA ASP A 82 -0.39 -8.78 -11.18
C ASP A 82 -0.99 -7.43 -10.79
N VAL A 83 -1.06 -7.11 -9.49
CA VAL A 83 -1.62 -5.85 -9.02
C VAL A 83 -0.79 -5.29 -7.87
N LEU A 84 -0.45 -4.01 -7.96
CA LEU A 84 0.08 -3.22 -6.84
C LEU A 84 -0.97 -2.19 -6.43
N VAL A 85 -1.36 -2.18 -5.15
CA VAL A 85 -2.27 -1.17 -4.59
C VAL A 85 -1.50 -0.30 -3.59
N ASN A 86 -1.18 0.91 -3.98
CA ASN A 86 -0.65 1.94 -3.10
C ASN A 86 -1.81 2.55 -2.30
N ASN A 87 -2.00 2.08 -1.07
CA ASN A 87 -3.07 2.52 -0.18
C ASN A 87 -2.55 3.16 1.11
N SER A 88 -1.29 2.91 1.48
CA SER A 88 -0.68 3.59 2.63
C SER A 88 -0.72 5.10 2.46
N GLY A 89 -1.21 5.81 3.47
CA GLY A 89 -1.27 7.26 3.47
C GLY A 89 -1.79 7.78 4.80
N GLN A 90 -1.69 9.08 4.99
CA GLN A 90 -2.23 9.81 6.14
C GLN A 90 -2.84 11.12 5.68
N ASN A 91 -3.75 11.66 6.51
CA ASN A 91 -4.15 13.06 6.41
C ASN A 91 -3.59 13.84 7.59
N LEU A 92 -3.50 15.14 7.41
CA LEU A 92 -3.15 16.10 8.47
C LEU A 92 -4.19 17.21 8.43
N VAL A 93 -5.01 17.31 9.47
CA VAL A 93 -6.07 18.32 9.59
C VAL A 93 -5.51 19.50 10.37
N MET A 94 -5.16 20.59 9.67
CA MET A 94 -4.60 21.78 10.26
C MET A 94 -4.77 22.99 9.34
N PRO A 95 -5.04 24.21 9.87
CA PRO A 95 -4.98 25.43 9.08
C PRO A 95 -3.60 25.63 8.44
N ALA A 96 -3.55 26.13 7.21
CA ALA A 96 -2.29 26.27 6.47
C ALA A 96 -1.29 27.19 7.20
N LEU A 97 -1.79 28.21 7.91
CA LEU A 97 -0.94 29.17 8.64
C LEU A 97 -0.32 28.60 9.92
N ASP A 98 -0.90 27.52 10.46
CA ASP A 98 -0.42 26.86 11.68
C ASP A 98 0.43 25.63 11.37
N LEU A 99 0.52 25.24 10.10
CA LEU A 99 1.26 24.06 9.68
C LEU A 99 2.77 24.23 9.86
N ASN A 100 3.39 23.31 10.56
CA ASN A 100 4.84 23.15 10.52
C ASN A 100 5.26 22.57 9.17
N ILE A 101 6.20 23.22 8.49
CA ILE A 101 6.68 22.79 7.17
C ILE A 101 7.28 21.38 7.19
N GLU A 102 7.95 20.99 8.26
CA GLU A 102 8.51 19.62 8.40
C GLU A 102 7.42 18.54 8.46
N ASP A 103 6.28 18.84 9.07
CA ASP A 103 5.16 17.90 9.09
C ASP A 103 4.48 17.81 7.71
N GLY A 104 4.45 18.91 6.97
CA GLY A 104 4.06 18.92 5.56
C GLY A 104 4.98 18.04 4.71
N ARG A 105 6.31 18.15 4.89
CA ARG A 105 7.30 17.30 4.19
C ARG A 105 7.09 15.83 4.48
N LYS A 106 6.94 15.44 5.75
CA LYS A 106 6.65 14.04 6.14
C LYS A 106 5.37 13.51 5.50
N LEU A 107 4.35 14.36 5.37
CA LEU A 107 3.12 13.98 4.69
C LEU A 107 3.35 13.69 3.20
N PHE A 108 4.13 14.55 2.52
CA PHE A 108 4.52 14.33 1.14
C PHE A 108 5.42 13.10 0.95
N ASP A 109 6.34 12.85 1.87
CA ASP A 109 7.17 11.64 1.85
C ASP A 109 6.29 10.39 1.87
N LEU A 110 5.25 10.37 2.70
CA LEU A 110 4.35 9.24 2.81
C LEU A 110 3.33 9.14 1.66
N ASN A 111 2.68 10.25 1.29
CA ASN A 111 1.55 10.21 0.36
C ASN A 111 1.97 10.30 -1.11
N PHE A 112 3.15 10.87 -1.39
CA PHE A 112 3.61 11.11 -2.75
C PHE A 112 4.87 10.31 -3.09
N PHE A 113 5.95 10.46 -2.33
CA PHE A 113 7.22 9.80 -2.66
C PHE A 113 7.22 8.31 -2.34
N ALA A 114 6.59 7.87 -1.26
CA ALA A 114 6.55 6.45 -0.92
C ALA A 114 5.81 5.59 -1.97
N PRO A 115 4.62 5.96 -2.48
CA PRO A 115 3.98 5.23 -3.59
C PRO A 115 4.87 5.11 -4.82
N LEU A 116 5.63 6.17 -5.15
CA LEU A 116 6.57 6.15 -6.27
C LEU A 116 7.74 5.19 -6.00
N ALA A 117 8.33 5.23 -4.80
CA ALA A 117 9.42 4.34 -4.42
C ALA A 117 8.98 2.87 -4.44
N VAL A 118 7.80 2.56 -3.90
CA VAL A 118 7.23 1.21 -3.95
C VAL A 118 6.98 0.78 -5.40
N LEU A 119 6.39 1.64 -6.23
CA LEU A 119 6.19 1.35 -7.64
C LEU A 119 7.51 1.03 -8.36
N GLN A 120 8.55 1.85 -8.18
CA GLN A 120 9.86 1.65 -8.79
C GLN A 120 10.47 0.30 -8.38
N ALA A 121 10.37 -0.07 -7.12
CA ALA A 121 10.91 -1.32 -6.60
C ALA A 121 10.16 -2.55 -7.15
N PHE A 122 8.84 -2.49 -7.25
CA PHE A 122 8.02 -3.59 -7.77
C PHE A 122 7.84 -3.59 -9.30
N ALA A 123 8.32 -2.56 -10.00
CA ALA A 123 8.16 -2.42 -11.45
C ALA A 123 8.62 -3.65 -12.26
N PRO A 124 9.75 -4.31 -11.97
CA PRO A 124 10.16 -5.51 -12.71
C PRO A 124 9.12 -6.64 -12.63
N LEU A 125 8.53 -6.86 -11.44
CA LEU A 125 7.53 -7.91 -11.22
C LEU A 125 6.21 -7.59 -11.93
N LEU A 126 5.83 -6.31 -11.93
CA LEU A 126 4.64 -5.81 -12.61
C LEU A 126 4.78 -5.93 -14.13
N VAL A 127 5.94 -5.56 -14.68
CA VAL A 127 6.21 -5.69 -16.12
C VAL A 127 6.17 -7.15 -16.56
N GLU A 128 6.78 -8.06 -15.79
CA GLU A 128 6.78 -9.50 -16.09
C GLU A 128 5.35 -10.08 -16.07
N ALA A 129 4.49 -9.61 -15.16
CA ALA A 129 3.11 -10.03 -15.08
C ALA A 129 2.18 -9.33 -16.09
N ARG A 130 2.61 -8.26 -16.76
CA ARG A 130 1.75 -7.29 -17.46
C ARG A 130 0.67 -6.77 -16.50
N GLY A 131 1.08 -6.49 -15.28
CA GLY A 131 0.24 -6.11 -14.17
C GLY A 131 -0.24 -4.66 -14.23
N CYS A 132 -1.00 -4.28 -13.23
CA CYS A 132 -1.49 -2.91 -13.08
C CYS A 132 -1.16 -2.30 -11.72
N VAL A 133 -1.16 -0.97 -11.66
CA VAL A 133 -0.97 -0.19 -10.45
C VAL A 133 -2.24 0.57 -10.13
N VAL A 134 -2.65 0.52 -8.88
CA VAL A 134 -3.77 1.29 -8.33
C VAL A 134 -3.23 2.22 -7.26
N ASN A 135 -3.43 3.51 -7.41
CA ASN A 135 -3.13 4.50 -6.38
C ASN A 135 -4.43 4.92 -5.70
N GLN A 136 -4.51 4.70 -4.39
CA GLN A 136 -5.63 5.16 -3.60
C GLN A 136 -5.54 6.69 -3.47
N SER A 137 -6.51 7.38 -4.04
CA SER A 137 -6.68 8.82 -3.90
C SER A 137 -7.79 9.12 -2.86
N SER A 138 -8.18 10.36 -2.75
CA SER A 138 -9.18 10.82 -1.80
C SER A 138 -10.21 11.73 -2.47
N ALA A 139 -11.43 11.77 -1.91
CA ALA A 139 -12.43 12.77 -2.25
C ALA A 139 -11.93 14.21 -2.00
N ALA A 140 -10.97 14.39 -1.09
CA ALA A 140 -10.33 15.67 -0.83
C ALA A 140 -9.61 16.27 -2.05
N GLY A 141 -9.21 15.46 -3.03
CA GLY A 141 -8.67 15.94 -4.31
C GLY A 141 -9.71 16.66 -5.20
N TYR A 142 -11.01 16.51 -4.89
CA TYR A 142 -12.12 17.06 -5.68
C TYR A 142 -13.06 17.95 -4.87
N LEU A 143 -13.18 17.72 -3.57
CA LEU A 143 -14.10 18.43 -2.70
C LEU A 143 -13.33 19.28 -1.70
N PRO A 144 -13.55 20.62 -1.67
CA PRO A 144 -12.89 21.47 -0.70
C PRO A 144 -13.36 21.13 0.72
N MET A 145 -12.41 20.81 1.60
CA MET A 145 -12.65 20.54 3.01
C MET A 145 -11.79 21.49 3.86
N PRO A 146 -12.35 22.18 4.86
CA PRO A 146 -11.57 23.10 5.68
C PRO A 146 -10.43 22.38 6.40
N PHE A 147 -9.32 23.07 6.61
CA PHE A 147 -8.14 22.62 7.35
C PHE A 147 -7.36 21.44 6.76
N LEU A 148 -7.54 21.11 5.46
CA LEU A 148 -6.82 20.05 4.76
C LEU A 148 -5.88 20.57 3.66
N SER A 149 -5.36 21.79 3.79
CA SER A 149 -4.63 22.47 2.72
C SER A 149 -3.48 21.67 2.11
N GLN A 150 -2.66 21.04 2.93
CA GLN A 150 -1.55 20.21 2.44
C GLN A 150 -2.00 18.83 1.92
N TYR A 151 -3.12 18.31 2.42
CA TYR A 151 -3.66 17.03 1.94
C TYR A 151 -4.28 17.16 0.55
N TYR A 152 -4.78 18.35 0.16
CA TYR A 152 -5.24 18.59 -1.21
C TYR A 152 -4.13 18.47 -2.26
N ILE A 153 -2.89 18.69 -1.85
CA ILE A 153 -1.75 18.66 -2.75
C ILE A 153 -1.15 17.24 -2.82
N SER A 154 -1.39 16.41 -1.80
CA SER A 154 -0.85 15.05 -1.68
C SER A 154 -1.91 13.96 -1.41
N PRO A 155 -3.09 14.00 -2.02
CA PRO A 155 -4.15 13.04 -1.76
C PRO A 155 -3.86 11.64 -2.32
#